data_ec46411651d7112c8ea9426eb80adb25
#
_entry.id   ec46411651d7112c8ea9426eb80adb25
#
_cell.length_a   1.000
_cell.length_b   1.000
_cell.length_c   1.000
_cell.angle_alpha   90.00
_cell.angle_beta   90.00
_cell.angle_gamma   90.00
#
_symmetry.space_group_name_H-M   'P 1'
#
loop_
_entity.id
_entity.type
_entity.pdbx_description
1 polymer ?
#
loop_
_entity_poly.entity_id
_entity_poly.type
_entity_poly.pdbx_seq_one_letter_code
_entity_poly.pdbx_strand_id
1 'polypeptide(L)'
;MDRLLKHTDENIAKQQTLEKKQVVEKVPKPGRSSQNKPKASSEVKVEKEEAKPSASRAKKRKHEPPVEKDINSVDKLIKIQIPASLKRQLVEESESISQHDKLLKLPRSPTVDEILTKYLEHRTKKDGLITDSTGEILKGIRCYFDKGLPLMLLYKKERHQYKNAVKNDVSPSTVYGAEHLLRLFVKLPELLACVNIEKETLTSLLEKLHDFLKFLEKNQSVFFQWGYETGKH
;
A
#
# COMPACT_ATOMS: atom_id res chain seq x y z
N MET A 1 -9.34 4.97 18.20
CA MET A 1 -8.54 4.49 19.35
C MET A 1 -9.34 3.40 20.03
N ASP A 2 -9.19 2.18 19.56
CA ASP A 2 -9.74 1.02 20.25
C ASP A 2 -8.88 0.78 21.47
N ARG A 3 -9.45 1.07 22.64
CA ARG A 3 -8.85 0.74 23.92
C ARG A 3 -8.81 -0.79 24.00
N LEU A 4 -7.61 -1.35 24.00
CA LEU A 4 -7.36 -2.74 24.40
C LEU A 4 -7.86 -2.90 25.85
N LEU A 5 -9.03 -3.50 26.00
CA LEU A 5 -9.58 -3.84 27.27
C LEU A 5 -8.75 -4.97 27.88
N LYS A 6 -8.30 -4.82 29.12
CA LYS A 6 -7.59 -5.88 29.85
C LYS A 6 -8.42 -7.15 29.87
N HIS A 7 -7.77 -8.29 29.77
CA HIS A 7 -8.37 -9.64 29.85
C HIS A 7 -8.87 -9.88 31.29
N THR A 8 -10.09 -9.45 31.56
CA THR A 8 -10.81 -9.71 32.81
C THR A 8 -12.09 -10.46 32.49
N ASP A 9 -12.55 -11.31 33.41
CA ASP A 9 -13.75 -12.15 33.21
C ASP A 9 -15.01 -11.34 32.84
N GLU A 10 -15.13 -10.11 33.33
CA GLU A 10 -16.21 -9.18 32.94
C GLU A 10 -16.14 -8.75 31.47
N ASN A 11 -14.94 -8.56 30.92
CA ASN A 11 -14.75 -8.15 29.54
C ASN A 11 -15.01 -9.32 28.58
N ILE A 12 -14.69 -10.54 28.98
CA ILE A 12 -14.99 -11.77 28.25
C ILE A 12 -16.51 -11.99 28.17
N ALA A 13 -17.23 -11.77 29.27
CA ALA A 13 -18.69 -11.89 29.29
C ALA A 13 -19.39 -10.84 28.41
N LYS A 14 -18.87 -9.60 28.36
CA LYS A 14 -19.36 -8.54 27.47
C LYS A 14 -19.13 -8.84 26.01
N GLN A 15 -17.99 -9.43 25.66
CA GLN A 15 -17.66 -9.81 24.28
C GLN A 15 -18.58 -10.94 23.79
N GLN A 16 -18.83 -11.96 24.62
CA GLN A 16 -19.74 -13.06 24.29
C GLN A 16 -21.20 -12.62 24.12
N THR A 17 -21.64 -11.61 24.86
CA THR A 17 -23.00 -11.03 24.72
C THR A 17 -23.14 -10.19 23.45
N LEU A 18 -22.10 -9.51 23.00
CA LEU A 18 -22.07 -8.77 21.74
C LEU A 18 -22.07 -9.70 20.52
N GLU A 19 -21.30 -10.79 20.56
CA GLU A 19 -21.29 -11.82 19.51
C GLU A 19 -22.64 -12.52 19.37
N LYS A 20 -23.30 -12.86 20.50
CA LYS A 20 -24.65 -13.46 20.47
C LYS A 20 -25.70 -12.50 19.89
N LYS A 21 -25.59 -11.21 20.07
CA LYS A 21 -26.50 -10.22 19.47
C LYS A 21 -26.30 -10.06 17.96
N GLN A 22 -25.08 -10.19 17.45
CA GLN A 22 -24.81 -10.14 16.00
C GLN A 22 -25.28 -11.38 15.25
N VAL A 23 -25.34 -12.54 15.90
CA VAL A 23 -25.82 -13.80 15.29
C VAL A 23 -27.35 -13.82 15.16
N VAL A 24 -28.10 -13.12 16.02
CA VAL A 24 -29.56 -13.10 15.98
C VAL A 24 -30.13 -12.20 14.87
N GLU A 25 -29.34 -11.28 14.33
CA GLU A 25 -29.79 -10.33 13.29
C GLU A 25 -29.63 -10.86 11.84
N LYS A 26 -29.12 -12.06 11.63
CA LYS A 26 -28.83 -12.64 10.30
C LYS A 26 -29.65 -13.90 9.93
N VAL A 27 -30.87 -14.04 10.39
CA VAL A 27 -31.73 -15.13 9.94
C VAL A 27 -32.90 -14.59 9.12
N PRO A 28 -32.99 -14.84 7.80
CA PRO A 28 -34.16 -14.45 6.99
C PRO A 28 -35.29 -15.47 7.16
N LYS A 29 -36.50 -14.97 7.35
CA LYS A 29 -37.72 -15.78 7.40
C LYS A 29 -38.14 -16.21 5.99
N PRO A 30 -38.62 -17.43 5.77
CA PRO A 30 -39.04 -17.91 4.45
C PRO A 30 -40.46 -17.45 4.09
N GLY A 31 -40.58 -17.07 2.82
CA GLY A 31 -41.81 -16.62 2.20
C GLY A 31 -42.75 -17.72 1.77
N ARG A 32 -43.99 -17.35 1.53
CA ARG A 32 -44.99 -18.22 0.95
C ARG A 32 -45.47 -17.68 -0.39
N SER A 33 -45.51 -18.58 -1.36
CA SER A 33 -45.91 -18.46 -2.75
C SER A 33 -47.39 -18.09 -2.95
N SER A 34 -47.73 -17.41 -4.00
CA SER A 34 -48.74 -17.89 -4.99
C SER A 34 -48.79 -17.03 -6.24
N GLN A 35 -48.93 -17.79 -7.27
CA GLN A 35 -49.08 -17.56 -8.71
C GLN A 35 -50.13 -16.49 -9.10
N ASN A 36 -49.90 -15.74 -10.16
CA ASN A 36 -50.58 -15.92 -11.45
C ASN A 36 -50.21 -14.82 -12.45
N LYS A 37 -49.83 -15.25 -13.65
CA LYS A 37 -49.82 -14.54 -14.95
C LYS A 37 -51.26 -14.63 -15.55
N PRO A 38 -51.64 -13.98 -16.67
CA PRO A 38 -50.90 -13.24 -17.69
C PRO A 38 -51.64 -12.07 -18.42
N LYS A 39 -50.91 -11.47 -19.38
CA LYS A 39 -51.32 -10.91 -20.68
C LYS A 39 -51.74 -9.44 -20.79
N ALA A 40 -51.02 -8.70 -21.52
CA ALA A 40 -51.06 -8.32 -22.93
C ALA A 40 -51.44 -6.86 -23.22
N SER A 41 -50.55 -6.24 -23.93
CA SER A 41 -50.64 -5.45 -25.17
C SER A 41 -51.12 -3.98 -25.17
N SER A 42 -50.29 -3.29 -25.94
CA SER A 42 -50.52 -2.21 -26.92
C SER A 42 -50.54 -0.79 -26.42
N GLU A 43 -49.53 -0.09 -26.84
CA GLU A 43 -49.34 0.85 -27.94
C GLU A 43 -50.13 2.16 -27.86
N VAL A 44 -49.37 3.21 -28.15
CA VAL A 44 -49.65 4.36 -29.03
C VAL A 44 -49.70 5.76 -28.39
N LYS A 45 -48.65 6.50 -28.65
CA LYS A 45 -48.46 7.84 -29.27
C LYS A 45 -49.12 9.10 -28.69
N VAL A 46 -48.26 10.07 -28.54
CA VAL A 46 -48.12 11.40 -29.17
C VAL A 46 -48.80 12.61 -28.51
N GLU A 47 -47.97 13.62 -28.39
CA GLU A 47 -47.97 15.08 -28.57
C GLU A 47 -48.23 16.01 -27.38
N LYS A 48 -47.24 16.83 -27.24
CA LYS A 48 -47.07 18.31 -27.21
C LYS A 48 -48.21 19.14 -26.59
N GLU A 49 -47.85 20.00 -25.63
CA GLU A 49 -47.76 21.46 -25.84
C GLU A 49 -47.48 22.24 -24.53
N GLU A 50 -46.87 23.38 -24.73
CA GLU A 50 -46.37 24.39 -23.79
C GLU A 50 -47.45 25.07 -22.95
N ALA A 51 -47.05 25.54 -21.76
CA ALA A 51 -47.17 26.94 -21.31
C ALA A 51 -46.71 27.14 -19.84
N LYS A 52 -45.90 28.17 -19.63
CA LYS A 52 -45.52 28.85 -18.36
C LYS A 52 -46.63 29.90 -18.02
N PRO A 53 -46.49 30.66 -16.91
CA PRO A 53 -45.88 30.46 -15.58
C PRO A 53 -46.80 30.91 -14.41
N SER A 54 -46.44 30.59 -13.18
CA SER A 54 -46.59 31.60 -12.08
C SER A 54 -45.93 31.12 -10.76
N ALA A 55 -45.39 32.09 -10.07
CA ALA A 55 -44.55 31.99 -8.91
C ALA A 55 -45.27 31.59 -7.62
N SER A 56 -44.62 30.83 -6.76
CA SER A 56 -44.73 30.99 -5.33
C SER A 56 -43.47 30.53 -4.56
N ARG A 57 -43.02 31.41 -3.72
CA ARG A 57 -41.91 31.34 -2.77
C ARG A 57 -41.98 30.09 -1.88
N ALA A 58 -40.93 29.26 -1.88
CA ALA A 58 -40.69 28.31 -0.82
C ALA A 58 -39.23 28.35 -0.39
N LYS A 59 -39.04 28.45 0.92
CA LYS A 59 -37.79 28.64 1.67
C LYS A 59 -36.71 27.66 1.27
N LYS A 60 -35.53 28.21 0.91
CA LYS A 60 -34.28 27.55 0.69
C LYS A 60 -33.74 27.00 2.00
N ARG A 61 -33.89 25.71 2.27
CA ARG A 61 -33.08 24.97 3.24
C ARG A 61 -31.70 24.81 2.66
N LYS A 62 -30.74 25.45 3.31
CA LYS A 62 -29.30 25.32 3.04
C LYS A 62 -28.91 23.89 3.33
N HIS A 63 -28.70 23.07 2.30
CA HIS A 63 -28.05 21.79 2.39
C HIS A 63 -26.56 22.11 2.40
N GLU A 64 -25.90 21.89 3.53
CA GLU A 64 -24.45 21.87 3.58
C GLU A 64 -23.97 20.67 2.77
N PRO A 65 -23.00 20.84 1.86
CA PRO A 65 -22.41 19.72 1.16
C PRO A 65 -21.63 18.85 2.16
N PRO A 66 -21.60 17.53 1.97
CA PRO A 66 -20.73 16.67 2.78
C PRO A 66 -19.30 17.16 2.62
N VAL A 67 -18.61 17.30 3.74
CA VAL A 67 -17.17 17.58 3.80
C VAL A 67 -16.47 16.45 3.07
N GLU A 68 -16.14 16.64 1.81
CA GLU A 68 -15.12 15.85 1.13
C GLU A 68 -13.83 16.05 1.92
N LYS A 69 -13.49 15.07 2.74
CA LYS A 69 -12.19 15.03 3.42
C LYS A 69 -11.13 15.17 2.36
N ASP A 70 -10.34 16.21 2.47
CA ASP A 70 -9.15 16.53 1.68
C ASP A 70 -8.11 15.39 1.65
N ILE A 71 -8.43 14.31 0.97
CA ILE A 71 -7.49 13.22 0.68
C ILE A 71 -6.39 13.77 -0.23
N ASN A 72 -6.73 14.72 -1.12
CA ASN A 72 -5.78 15.37 -2.03
C ASN A 72 -4.74 16.28 -1.35
N SER A 73 -4.93 16.71 -0.11
CA SER A 73 -3.96 17.55 0.60
C SER A 73 -2.85 16.74 1.26
N VAL A 74 -3.13 15.50 1.68
CA VAL A 74 -2.15 14.61 2.31
C VAL A 74 -1.24 13.98 1.26
N ASP A 75 -1.75 13.60 0.10
CA ASP A 75 -0.97 13.07 -1.04
C ASP A 75 0.07 14.08 -1.57
N LYS A 76 -0.22 15.38 -1.47
CA LYS A 76 0.76 16.44 -1.84
C LYS A 76 1.88 16.61 -0.82
N LEU A 77 1.70 16.18 0.42
CA LEU A 77 2.68 16.33 1.50
C LEU A 77 3.68 15.17 1.57
N ILE A 78 3.28 13.96 1.16
CA ILE A 78 4.14 12.78 1.23
C ILE A 78 4.87 12.59 -0.10
N LYS A 79 5.93 13.39 -0.30
CA LYS A 79 6.76 13.31 -1.50
C LYS A 79 8.15 12.77 -1.14
N ILE A 80 8.43 11.54 -1.50
CA ILE A 80 9.77 10.95 -1.41
C ILE A 80 10.54 11.29 -2.70
N GLN A 81 11.59 12.08 -2.57
CA GLN A 81 12.44 12.46 -3.70
C GLN A 81 13.51 11.40 -3.93
N ILE A 82 13.30 10.55 -4.95
CA ILE A 82 14.30 9.57 -5.37
C ILE A 82 15.35 10.29 -6.23
N PRO A 83 16.66 10.14 -5.95
CA PRO A 83 17.74 10.69 -6.76
C PRO A 83 17.67 10.31 -8.24
N ALA A 84 18.16 11.17 -9.14
CA ALA A 84 18.04 10.97 -10.59
C ALA A 84 18.76 9.71 -11.09
N SER A 85 19.93 9.38 -10.48
CA SER A 85 20.67 8.17 -10.75
C SER A 85 19.88 6.91 -10.42
N LEU A 86 19.20 6.88 -9.26
CA LEU A 86 18.37 5.76 -8.84
C LEU A 86 17.08 5.65 -9.67
N LYS A 87 16.50 6.78 -10.12
CA LYS A 87 15.38 6.75 -11.08
C LYS A 87 15.78 6.10 -12.40
N ARG A 88 16.96 6.41 -12.90
CA ARG A 88 17.50 5.77 -14.12
C ARG A 88 17.60 4.26 -13.92
N GLN A 89 18.13 3.82 -12.78
CA GLN A 89 18.22 2.41 -12.43
C GLN A 89 16.86 1.71 -12.45
N LEU A 90 15.81 2.35 -11.94
CA LEU A 90 14.43 1.82 -12.00
C LEU A 90 13.91 1.67 -13.44
N VAL A 91 14.21 2.64 -14.31
CA VAL A 91 13.80 2.59 -15.71
C VAL A 91 14.52 1.47 -16.44
N GLU A 92 15.87 1.40 -16.35
CA GLU A 92 16.70 0.38 -16.97
C GLU A 92 16.30 -1.04 -16.54
N GLU A 93 15.99 -1.22 -15.26
CA GLU A 93 15.49 -2.48 -14.72
C GLU A 93 14.11 -2.83 -15.28
N SER A 94 13.19 -1.87 -15.30
CA SER A 94 11.84 -2.07 -15.86
C SER A 94 11.88 -2.46 -17.33
N GLU A 95 12.73 -1.82 -18.13
CA GLU A 95 12.92 -2.14 -19.54
C GLU A 95 13.52 -3.53 -19.72
N SER A 96 14.54 -3.88 -18.93
CA SER A 96 15.19 -5.19 -18.99
C SER A 96 14.20 -6.33 -18.74
N ILE A 97 13.30 -6.16 -17.76
CA ILE A 97 12.31 -7.18 -17.41
C ILE A 97 11.16 -7.20 -18.43
N SER A 98 10.65 -6.02 -18.81
CA SER A 98 9.44 -5.91 -19.64
C SER A 98 9.71 -6.23 -21.10
N GLN A 99 10.82 -5.72 -21.67
CA GLN A 99 11.13 -5.79 -23.08
C GLN A 99 12.09 -6.95 -23.43
N HIS A 100 13.04 -7.27 -22.52
CA HIS A 100 14.09 -8.22 -22.82
C HIS A 100 13.96 -9.57 -22.11
N ASP A 101 12.86 -9.79 -21.37
CA ASP A 101 12.62 -11.02 -20.58
C ASP A 101 13.78 -11.41 -19.65
N LYS A 102 14.52 -10.41 -19.16
CA LYS A 102 15.65 -10.61 -18.27
C LYS A 102 15.18 -10.47 -16.82
N LEU A 103 15.38 -11.51 -16.04
CA LEU A 103 15.12 -11.48 -14.59
C LEU A 103 16.42 -11.30 -13.83
N LEU A 104 16.34 -10.62 -12.68
CA LEU A 104 17.47 -10.51 -11.77
C LEU A 104 17.78 -11.89 -11.19
N LYS A 105 19.06 -12.27 -11.20
CA LYS A 105 19.53 -13.51 -10.59
C LYS A 105 19.35 -13.45 -9.09
N LEU A 106 18.73 -14.48 -8.51
CA LEU A 106 18.52 -14.63 -7.08
C LEU A 106 19.34 -15.79 -6.51
N PRO A 107 19.78 -15.73 -5.24
CA PRO A 107 19.67 -14.58 -4.32
C PRO A 107 20.58 -13.42 -4.73
N ARG A 108 20.20 -12.20 -4.33
CA ARG A 108 21.02 -11.00 -4.55
C ARG A 108 22.12 -10.91 -3.49
N SER A 109 23.21 -10.25 -3.86
CA SER A 109 24.27 -9.85 -2.92
C SER A 109 24.71 -8.43 -3.28
N PRO A 110 24.59 -7.46 -2.35
CA PRO A 110 24.01 -7.65 -1.04
C PRO A 110 22.48 -7.79 -1.06
N THR A 111 21.96 -8.50 -0.06
CA THR A 111 20.51 -8.61 0.21
C THR A 111 19.97 -7.33 0.84
N VAL A 112 18.63 -7.20 0.90
CA VAL A 112 17.99 -6.07 1.57
C VAL A 112 18.43 -5.99 3.04
N ASP A 113 18.46 -7.11 3.76
CA ASP A 113 18.92 -7.16 5.15
C ASP A 113 20.34 -6.66 5.32
N GLU A 114 21.25 -7.09 4.44
CA GLU A 114 22.63 -6.63 4.45
C GLU A 114 22.77 -5.14 4.14
N ILE A 115 21.94 -4.61 3.21
CA ILE A 115 21.91 -3.19 2.88
C ILE A 115 21.44 -2.37 4.09
N LEU A 116 20.36 -2.80 4.75
CA LEU A 116 19.84 -2.12 5.94
C LEU A 116 20.85 -2.14 7.09
N THR A 117 21.53 -3.27 7.29
CA THR A 117 22.60 -3.42 8.29
C THR A 117 23.79 -2.49 7.98
N LYS A 118 24.25 -2.46 6.73
CA LYS A 118 25.34 -1.57 6.30
C LYS A 118 24.99 -0.09 6.49
N TYR A 119 23.74 0.27 6.25
CA TYR A 119 23.27 1.64 6.50
C TYR A 119 23.29 1.97 8.00
N LEU A 120 22.84 1.05 8.85
CA LEU A 120 22.86 1.23 10.30
C LEU A 120 24.28 1.41 10.81
N GLU A 121 25.22 0.59 10.36
CA GLU A 121 26.64 0.72 10.67
C GLU A 121 27.23 2.05 10.20
N HIS A 122 26.87 2.48 8.99
CA HIS A 122 27.30 3.78 8.44
C HIS A 122 26.80 4.94 9.31
N ARG A 123 25.55 4.89 9.77
CA ARG A 123 24.98 5.91 10.67
C ARG A 123 25.65 5.92 12.02
N THR A 124 25.89 4.74 12.60
CA THR A 124 26.57 4.60 13.89
C THR A 124 27.98 5.20 13.85
N LYS A 125 28.74 4.96 12.79
CA LYS A 125 30.08 5.54 12.61
C LYS A 125 30.05 7.06 12.43
N LYS A 126 28.99 7.58 11.81
CA LYS A 126 28.84 9.03 11.53
C LYS A 126 28.37 9.79 12.75
N ASP A 127 27.37 9.28 13.44
CA ASP A 127 26.62 10.02 14.49
C ASP A 127 27.09 9.62 15.91
N GLY A 128 27.96 8.61 16.05
CA GLY A 128 28.50 8.13 17.33
C GLY A 128 27.54 7.34 18.20
N LEU A 129 26.24 7.44 17.96
CA LEU A 129 25.17 6.74 18.67
C LEU A 129 24.08 6.32 17.69
N ILE A 130 23.59 5.10 17.84
CA ILE A 130 22.37 4.66 17.14
C ILE A 130 21.21 5.34 17.85
N THR A 131 20.51 6.25 17.15
CA THR A 131 19.21 6.68 17.64
C THR A 131 18.23 5.53 17.46
N ASP A 132 17.57 5.10 18.54
CA ASP A 132 16.56 4.02 18.51
C ASP A 132 15.56 4.20 17.36
N SER A 133 15.22 5.44 17.05
CA SER A 133 14.30 5.78 15.96
C SER A 133 14.81 5.39 14.56
N THR A 134 16.13 5.38 14.31
CA THR A 134 16.68 4.90 13.04
C THR A 134 16.52 3.39 12.90
N GLY A 135 16.84 2.66 13.96
CA GLY A 135 16.64 1.21 14.01
C GLY A 135 15.19 0.80 13.78
N GLU A 136 14.25 1.50 14.41
CA GLU A 136 12.81 1.24 14.22
C GLU A 136 12.34 1.52 12.80
N ILE A 137 12.82 2.59 12.16
CA ILE A 137 12.50 2.87 10.76
C ILE A 137 13.02 1.77 9.84
N LEU A 138 14.23 1.28 10.04
CA LEU A 138 14.80 0.20 9.24
C LEU A 138 14.03 -1.11 9.42
N LYS A 139 13.63 -1.44 10.64
CA LYS A 139 12.72 -2.57 10.91
C LYS A 139 11.38 -2.40 10.19
N GLY A 140 10.83 -1.18 10.18
CA GLY A 140 9.62 -0.85 9.44
C GLY A 140 9.79 -1.06 7.94
N ILE A 141 10.87 -0.55 7.33
CA ILE A 141 11.19 -0.74 5.90
C ILE A 141 11.28 -2.24 5.58
N ARG A 142 11.99 -3.03 6.38
CA ARG A 142 12.07 -4.48 6.22
C ARG A 142 10.69 -5.14 6.24
N CYS A 143 9.88 -4.80 7.23
CA CYS A 143 8.54 -5.36 7.39
C CYS A 143 7.64 -5.00 6.19
N TYR A 144 7.67 -3.75 5.73
CA TYR A 144 6.94 -3.32 4.54
C TYR A 144 7.45 -4.01 3.27
N PHE A 145 8.77 -4.20 3.17
CA PHE A 145 9.38 -4.91 2.05
C PHE A 145 8.92 -6.37 2.00
N ASP A 146 9.07 -7.12 3.09
CA ASP A 146 8.71 -8.53 3.14
C ASP A 146 7.24 -8.78 2.84
N LYS A 147 6.35 -7.93 3.34
CA LYS A 147 4.91 -8.03 3.07
C LYS A 147 4.53 -7.48 1.69
N GLY A 148 5.16 -6.39 1.27
CA GLY A 148 4.82 -5.69 0.03
C GLY A 148 5.36 -6.38 -1.22
N LEU A 149 6.48 -7.12 -1.13
CA LEU A 149 7.13 -7.73 -2.28
C LEU A 149 6.16 -8.58 -3.10
N PRO A 150 5.50 -9.62 -2.55
CA PRO A 150 4.60 -10.47 -3.33
C PRO A 150 3.33 -9.75 -3.79
N LEU A 151 2.93 -8.69 -3.10
CA LEU A 151 1.66 -8.00 -3.35
C LEU A 151 1.78 -6.97 -4.48
N MET A 152 2.82 -6.11 -4.44
CA MET A 152 2.87 -4.91 -5.27
C MET A 152 4.24 -4.56 -5.88
N LEU A 153 5.34 -5.23 -5.50
CA LEU A 153 6.67 -4.87 -5.98
C LEU A 153 7.17 -5.76 -7.12
N LEU A 154 6.55 -6.92 -7.34
CA LEU A 154 6.95 -7.86 -8.39
C LEU A 154 6.20 -7.62 -9.70
N TYR A 155 6.93 -7.60 -10.82
CA TYR A 155 6.34 -7.73 -12.14
C TYR A 155 5.74 -9.12 -12.36
N LYS A 156 4.83 -9.26 -13.30
CA LYS A 156 4.17 -10.56 -13.60
C LYS A 156 5.17 -11.66 -13.89
N LYS A 157 6.24 -11.34 -14.62
CA LYS A 157 7.31 -12.28 -15.03
C LYS A 157 8.14 -12.79 -13.84
N GLU A 158 8.29 -11.99 -12.79
CA GLU A 158 9.06 -12.35 -11.58
C GLU A 158 8.31 -13.26 -10.61
N ARG A 159 6.98 -13.36 -10.73
CA ARG A 159 6.15 -14.11 -9.75
C ARG A 159 6.46 -15.59 -9.70
N HIS A 160 6.86 -16.20 -10.82
CA HIS A 160 7.27 -17.60 -10.84
C HIS A 160 8.61 -17.78 -10.12
N GLN A 161 9.58 -16.91 -10.41
CA GLN A 161 10.89 -16.91 -9.74
C GLN A 161 10.74 -16.72 -8.22
N TYR A 162 9.86 -15.80 -7.80
CA TYR A 162 9.55 -15.59 -6.38
C TYR A 162 9.09 -16.87 -5.68
N LYS A 163 8.13 -17.61 -6.26
CA LYS A 163 7.63 -18.86 -5.68
C LYS A 163 8.71 -19.93 -5.52
N ASN A 164 9.74 -19.89 -6.35
CA ASN A 164 10.86 -20.83 -6.28
C ASN A 164 11.94 -20.38 -5.29
N ALA A 165 12.20 -19.07 -5.20
CA ALA A 165 13.25 -18.50 -4.38
C ALA A 165 12.85 -18.31 -2.92
N VAL A 166 11.57 -17.99 -2.65
CA VAL A 166 11.03 -17.74 -1.30
C VAL A 166 10.14 -18.92 -0.90
N LYS A 167 10.75 -19.93 -0.33
CA LYS A 167 10.09 -21.14 0.19
C LYS A 167 10.26 -21.23 1.69
N ASN A 168 9.27 -21.84 2.38
CA ASN A 168 9.41 -22.30 3.78
C ASN A 168 10.01 -21.25 4.73
N ASP A 169 9.27 -20.20 5.01
CA ASP A 169 9.62 -19.15 5.99
C ASP A 169 10.88 -18.32 5.69
N VAL A 170 11.41 -18.39 4.45
CA VAL A 170 12.50 -17.51 4.03
C VAL A 170 11.94 -16.09 3.81
N SER A 171 12.50 -15.12 4.55
CA SER A 171 12.11 -13.71 4.37
C SER A 171 12.55 -13.18 3.01
N PRO A 172 11.69 -12.50 2.23
CA PRO A 172 12.10 -11.85 0.98
C PRO A 172 13.33 -10.95 1.11
N SER A 173 13.49 -10.25 2.24
CA SER A 173 14.64 -9.37 2.53
C SER A 173 15.98 -10.09 2.58
N THR A 174 16.00 -11.41 2.76
CA THR A 174 17.23 -12.23 2.72
C THR A 174 17.56 -12.79 1.35
N VAL A 175 16.69 -12.57 0.35
CA VAL A 175 16.84 -13.11 -1.02
C VAL A 175 16.98 -11.99 -2.04
N TYR A 176 16.22 -10.92 -1.88
CA TYR A 176 16.16 -9.79 -2.80
C TYR A 176 17.12 -8.68 -2.41
N GLY A 177 17.45 -7.80 -3.36
CA GLY A 177 18.44 -6.75 -3.18
C GLY A 177 17.90 -5.34 -3.39
N ALA A 178 18.81 -4.43 -3.69
CA ALA A 178 18.58 -3.00 -3.80
C ALA A 178 17.54 -2.63 -4.86
N GLU A 179 17.45 -3.37 -5.95
CA GLU A 179 16.55 -3.10 -7.06
C GLU A 179 15.10 -3.15 -6.59
N HIS A 180 14.73 -4.25 -5.94
CA HIS A 180 13.38 -4.43 -5.41
C HIS A 180 13.12 -3.53 -4.20
N LEU A 181 14.15 -3.26 -3.37
CA LEU A 181 14.03 -2.29 -2.28
C LEU A 181 13.72 -0.89 -2.81
N LEU A 182 14.32 -0.50 -3.92
CA LEU A 182 14.07 0.80 -4.54
C LEU A 182 12.62 0.93 -5.05
N ARG A 183 12.03 -0.17 -5.55
CA ARG A 183 10.60 -0.21 -5.93
C ARG A 183 9.68 0.04 -4.73
N LEU A 184 10.07 -0.39 -3.51
CA LEU A 184 9.31 -0.06 -2.31
C LEU A 184 9.27 1.46 -2.10
N PHE A 185 10.38 2.18 -2.31
CA PHE A 185 10.40 3.64 -2.17
C PHE A 185 9.49 4.37 -3.17
N VAL A 186 9.23 3.78 -4.33
CA VAL A 186 8.22 4.30 -5.28
C VAL A 186 6.80 4.15 -4.73
N LYS A 187 6.52 3.05 -4.02
CA LYS A 187 5.20 2.74 -3.46
C LYS A 187 4.97 3.30 -2.05
N LEU A 188 6.03 3.66 -1.36
CA LEU A 188 5.96 4.10 0.02
C LEU A 188 5.09 5.35 0.25
N PRO A 189 5.06 6.37 -0.64
CA PRO A 189 4.13 7.49 -0.49
C PRO A 189 2.67 7.06 -0.43
N GLU A 190 2.25 6.14 -1.29
CA GLU A 190 0.88 5.59 -1.30
C GLU A 190 0.57 4.85 0.01
N LEU A 191 1.52 4.08 0.52
CA LEU A 191 1.37 3.34 1.77
C LEU A 191 1.30 4.26 2.99
N LEU A 192 2.14 5.31 3.03
CA LEU A 192 2.16 6.29 4.11
C LEU A 192 0.91 7.17 4.11
N ALA A 193 0.33 7.46 2.95
CA ALA A 193 -0.92 8.21 2.84
C ALA A 193 -2.12 7.50 3.50
N CYS A 194 -2.07 6.16 3.58
CA CYS A 194 -3.10 5.37 4.25
C CYS A 194 -2.99 5.35 5.78
N VAL A 195 -1.88 5.88 6.33
CA VAL A 195 -1.61 5.87 7.77
C VAL A 195 -1.76 7.27 8.33
N ASN A 196 -2.47 7.41 9.44
CA ASN A 196 -2.58 8.70 10.13
C ASN A 196 -1.30 8.96 10.94
N ILE A 197 -0.33 9.65 10.32
CA ILE A 197 0.95 10.01 10.92
C ILE A 197 0.91 11.49 11.27
N GLU A 198 1.35 11.83 12.47
CA GLU A 198 1.52 13.21 12.90
C GLU A 198 2.56 13.93 12.02
N LYS A 199 2.30 15.19 11.68
CA LYS A 199 3.09 15.95 10.70
C LYS A 199 4.58 16.03 11.04
N GLU A 200 4.92 16.22 12.30
CA GLU A 200 6.32 16.30 12.76
C GLU A 200 7.03 14.94 12.62
N THR A 201 6.34 13.88 13.03
CA THR A 201 6.82 12.50 12.87
C THR A 201 7.01 12.14 11.40
N LEU A 202 6.07 12.55 10.53
CA LEU A 202 6.18 12.35 9.09
C LEU A 202 7.38 13.09 8.49
N THR A 203 7.60 14.35 8.89
CA THR A 203 8.75 15.14 8.42
C THR A 203 10.05 14.46 8.81
N SER A 204 10.22 14.06 10.07
CA SER A 204 11.39 13.34 10.55
C SER A 204 11.61 12.01 9.83
N LEU A 205 10.52 11.27 9.55
CA LEU A 205 10.59 10.05 8.77
C LEU A 205 11.08 10.31 7.34
N LEU A 206 10.52 11.31 6.65
CA LEU A 206 10.92 11.65 5.27
C LEU A 206 12.38 12.08 5.18
N GLU A 207 12.90 12.81 6.15
CA GLU A 207 14.32 13.17 6.22
C GLU A 207 15.23 11.92 6.31
N LYS A 208 14.88 10.98 7.17
CA LYS A 208 15.63 9.72 7.33
C LYS A 208 15.55 8.83 6.09
N LEU A 209 14.38 8.77 5.44
CA LEU A 209 14.22 8.05 4.17
C LEU A 209 15.06 8.70 3.06
N HIS A 210 15.14 10.04 3.03
CA HIS A 210 15.99 10.74 2.08
C HIS A 210 17.48 10.47 2.31
N ASP A 211 17.93 10.46 3.56
CA ASP A 211 19.31 10.10 3.90
C ASP A 211 19.64 8.65 3.51
N PHE A 212 18.70 7.74 3.68
CA PHE A 212 18.85 6.36 3.22
C PHE A 212 18.99 6.27 1.69
N LEU A 213 18.15 7.00 0.94
CA LEU A 213 18.26 7.05 -0.52
C LEU A 213 19.58 7.63 -1.00
N LYS A 214 20.13 8.66 -0.31
CA LYS A 214 21.47 9.18 -0.59
C LYS A 214 22.56 8.13 -0.32
N PHE A 215 22.39 7.32 0.71
CA PHE A 215 23.30 6.22 0.98
C PHE A 215 23.26 5.16 -0.13
N LEU A 216 22.07 4.78 -0.62
CA LEU A 216 21.93 3.89 -1.77
C LEU A 216 22.61 4.46 -3.01
N GLU A 217 22.41 5.76 -3.29
CA GLU A 217 23.01 6.44 -4.42
C GLU A 217 24.54 6.41 -4.36
N LYS A 218 25.14 6.72 -3.19
CA LYS A 218 26.60 6.69 -3.00
C LYS A 218 27.20 5.31 -3.18
N ASN A 219 26.46 4.26 -2.88
CA ASN A 219 26.90 2.87 -2.98
C ASN A 219 26.30 2.15 -4.20
N GLN A 220 25.84 2.89 -5.20
CA GLN A 220 25.11 2.34 -6.35
C GLN A 220 25.90 1.25 -7.07
N SER A 221 27.20 1.43 -7.28
CA SER A 221 28.06 0.44 -7.95
C SER A 221 28.20 -0.88 -7.20
N VAL A 222 27.99 -0.87 -5.89
CA VAL A 222 28.07 -2.07 -5.05
C VAL A 222 26.72 -2.76 -4.89
N PHE A 223 25.64 -1.96 -4.79
CA PHE A 223 24.31 -2.47 -4.48
C PHE A 223 23.52 -2.89 -5.71
N PHE A 224 23.72 -2.22 -6.84
CA PHE A 224 23.02 -2.48 -8.09
C PHE A 224 23.96 -3.17 -9.09
N GLN A 225 24.31 -4.41 -8.79
CA GLN A 225 25.17 -5.17 -9.68
C GLN A 225 24.33 -5.82 -10.80
N TRP A 226 24.81 -5.69 -12.04
CA TRP A 226 24.18 -6.28 -13.21
C TRP A 226 24.31 -7.82 -13.15
N GLY A 227 23.25 -8.47 -12.78
CA GLY A 227 23.17 -9.94 -12.75
C GLY A 227 21.81 -10.39 -13.25
N TYR A 228 21.61 -10.34 -14.56
CA TYR A 228 20.38 -10.82 -15.17
C TYR A 228 20.55 -12.24 -15.69
N GLU A 229 19.48 -13.02 -15.63
CA GLU A 229 19.33 -14.30 -16.31
C GLU A 229 18.13 -14.24 -17.25
N THR A 230 18.16 -15.03 -18.31
CA THR A 230 17.01 -15.14 -19.21
C THR A 230 15.89 -15.85 -18.49
N GLY A 231 14.70 -15.25 -18.46
CA GLY A 231 13.53 -15.87 -17.87
C GLY A 231 13.25 -17.21 -18.54
N LYS A 232 13.35 -18.30 -17.77
CA LYS A 232 12.87 -19.62 -18.25
C LYS A 232 11.35 -19.61 -18.07
N HIS A 233 10.64 -19.58 -19.20
CA HIS A 233 9.19 -19.71 -19.25
C HIS A 233 8.74 -21.14 -18.94
#